data_84881e66762aa56a284bece8332cdc66
#
_entry.id   84881e66762aa56a284bece8332cdc66
#
_cell.length_a   1.000
_cell.length_b   1.000
_cell.length_c   1.000
_cell.angle_alpha   90.00
_cell.angle_beta   90.00
_cell.angle_gamma   90.00
#
_symmetry.space_group_name_H-M   'P 1'
#
loop_
_entity.id
_entity.type
_entity.pdbx_description
1 polymer ?
#
loop_
_entity_poly.entity_id
_entity_poly.type
_entity_poly.pdbx_seq_one_letter_code
_entity_poly.pdbx_strand_id
1 'polypeptide(L)'
;ERELTILLIVDISPSTSYGSVHHSKREKLAELTALLAFSANRNGDKVGLLLVSDQAELFLPPTKGQKHVLRILREVLFRPSVGKGTNLNEGLRIANQVMKRRAVVFLLSDFIIPEHGSEEESNRKIFLDQMASTRRKHDLICARIYDPVERELPDVGLVEMEDPESGE
;
A
#
# COMPACT_ATOMS: atom_id res chain seq x y z
N GLU A 1 7.41 -23.94 16.24
CA GLU A 1 6.73 -22.98 15.32
C GLU A 1 7.80 -22.13 14.66
N ARG A 2 7.69 -21.94 13.35
CA ARG A 2 8.70 -21.17 12.60
C ARG A 2 8.25 -19.72 12.57
N GLU A 3 9.04 -18.83 13.16
CA GLU A 3 8.83 -17.39 13.11
C GLU A 3 8.77 -16.89 11.66
N LEU A 4 7.69 -16.21 11.30
CA LEU A 4 7.56 -15.54 10.02
C LEU A 4 8.07 -14.11 10.10
N THR A 5 8.50 -13.60 8.95
CA THR A 5 8.78 -12.20 8.76
C THR A 5 7.76 -11.65 7.74
N ILE A 6 7.04 -10.62 8.14
CA ILE A 6 5.99 -9.99 7.34
C ILE A 6 6.41 -8.56 7.03
N LEU A 7 6.28 -8.15 5.78
CA LEU A 7 6.44 -6.76 5.35
C LEU A 7 5.12 -6.27 4.77
N LEU A 8 4.59 -5.19 5.33
CA LEU A 8 3.42 -4.49 4.83
C LEU A 8 3.88 -3.31 3.98
N ILE A 9 3.64 -3.36 2.67
CA ILE A 9 3.82 -2.23 1.76
C ILE A 9 2.46 -1.56 1.65
N VAL A 10 2.34 -0.33 2.12
CA VAL A 10 1.08 0.41 2.17
C VAL A 10 1.20 1.66 1.33
N ASP A 11 0.33 1.75 0.35
CA ASP A 11 0.19 2.91 -0.50
C ASP A 11 -0.50 4.06 0.26
N ILE A 12 0.18 5.18 0.32
CA ILE A 12 -0.32 6.42 0.93
C ILE A 12 -0.39 7.57 -0.08
N SER A 13 -0.46 7.25 -1.37
CA SER A 13 -0.64 8.23 -2.45
C SER A 13 -1.90 9.09 -2.23
N PRO A 14 -1.99 10.27 -2.86
CA PRO A 14 -3.13 11.17 -2.69
C PRO A 14 -4.48 10.51 -2.98
N SER A 15 -4.57 9.60 -3.95
CA SER A 15 -5.79 8.85 -4.28
C SER A 15 -6.37 8.06 -3.09
N THR A 16 -5.53 7.66 -2.13
CA THR A 16 -5.98 6.92 -0.94
C THR A 16 -6.61 7.83 0.12
N SER A 17 -6.43 9.15 0.03
CA SER A 17 -7.02 10.13 0.96
C SER A 17 -8.49 10.40 0.70
N TYR A 18 -9.00 9.98 -0.44
CA TYR A 18 -10.41 10.14 -0.83
C TYR A 18 -11.27 8.95 -0.42
N GLY A 19 -12.53 9.20 -0.16
CA GLY A 19 -13.54 8.19 0.12
C GLY A 19 -14.92 8.82 0.18
N SER A 20 -15.93 8.13 -0.37
CA SER A 20 -17.27 8.70 -0.61
C SER A 20 -18.27 8.43 0.50
N VAL A 21 -18.03 7.46 1.38
CA VAL A 21 -19.08 7.07 2.33
C VAL A 21 -18.53 7.15 3.74
N HIS A 22 -18.35 7.17 4.68
CA HIS A 22 -17.98 7.34 6.07
C HIS A 22 -16.46 7.21 6.38
N HIS A 23 -15.67 6.61 5.47
CA HIS A 23 -14.23 6.38 5.72
C HIS A 23 -13.41 6.56 4.44
N SER A 24 -12.25 7.20 4.55
CA SER A 24 -11.29 7.28 3.45
C SER A 24 -10.69 5.90 3.13
N LYS A 25 -10.19 5.71 1.90
CA LYS A 25 -9.45 4.48 1.56
C LYS A 25 -8.25 4.28 2.49
N ARG A 26 -7.63 5.36 2.95
CA ARG A 26 -6.53 5.32 3.90
C ARG A 26 -6.91 4.74 5.26
N GLU A 27 -8.10 5.08 5.77
CA GLU A 27 -8.62 4.47 7.00
C GLU A 27 -8.84 2.96 6.81
N LYS A 28 -9.36 2.54 5.66
CA LYS A 28 -9.50 1.12 5.32
C LYS A 28 -8.15 0.39 5.19
N LEU A 29 -7.15 1.04 4.59
CA LEU A 29 -5.78 0.53 4.56
C LEU A 29 -5.21 0.38 5.98
N ALA A 30 -5.48 1.34 6.86
CA ALA A 30 -5.06 1.27 8.25
C ALA A 30 -5.78 0.15 9.03
N GLU A 31 -7.08 -0.06 8.83
CA GLU A 31 -7.82 -1.18 9.41
C GLU A 31 -7.24 -2.53 8.99
N LEU A 32 -6.97 -2.72 7.70
CA LEU A 32 -6.36 -3.95 7.19
C LEU A 32 -4.93 -4.13 7.72
N THR A 33 -4.15 -3.05 7.74
CA THR A 33 -2.79 -3.03 8.33
C THR A 33 -2.84 -3.43 9.80
N ALA A 34 -3.81 -2.92 10.57
CA ALA A 34 -4.01 -3.27 11.97
C ALA A 34 -4.29 -4.77 12.14
N LEU A 35 -5.24 -5.29 11.38
CA LEU A 35 -5.59 -6.70 11.42
C LEU A 35 -4.37 -7.60 11.17
N LEU A 36 -3.60 -7.31 10.13
CA LEU A 36 -2.42 -8.10 9.76
C LEU A 36 -1.31 -7.95 10.81
N ALA A 37 -1.02 -6.72 11.26
CA ALA A 37 0.06 -6.46 12.21
C ALA A 37 -0.22 -7.02 13.61
N PHE A 38 -1.46 -6.91 14.12
CA PHE A 38 -1.83 -7.51 15.39
C PHE A 38 -1.87 -9.03 15.31
N SER A 39 -2.35 -9.61 14.20
CA SER A 39 -2.32 -11.06 13.98
C SER A 39 -0.89 -11.59 14.00
N ALA A 40 0.03 -10.94 13.27
CA ALA A 40 1.44 -11.27 13.26
C ALA A 40 2.06 -11.21 14.67
N ASN A 41 1.80 -10.11 15.38
CA ASN A 41 2.31 -9.93 16.75
C ASN A 41 1.78 -11.01 17.73
N ARG A 42 0.51 -11.37 17.60
CA ARG A 42 -0.10 -12.43 18.42
C ARG A 42 0.55 -13.80 18.17
N ASN A 43 0.96 -14.07 16.94
CA ASN A 43 1.64 -15.29 16.55
C ASN A 43 3.16 -15.27 16.86
N GLY A 44 3.68 -14.18 17.40
CA GLY A 44 5.11 -14.04 17.68
C GLY A 44 5.97 -13.78 16.45
N ASP A 45 5.35 -13.37 15.33
CA ASP A 45 6.02 -13.03 14.07
C ASP A 45 6.59 -11.61 14.11
N LYS A 46 7.51 -11.32 13.17
CA LYS A 46 8.04 -9.97 12.95
C LYS A 46 7.23 -9.27 11.86
N VAL A 47 6.83 -8.04 12.11
CA VAL A 47 6.13 -7.20 11.13
C VAL A 47 6.89 -5.91 10.88
N GLY A 48 7.10 -5.58 9.61
CA GLY A 48 7.66 -4.32 9.13
C GLY A 48 6.67 -3.54 8.30
N LEU A 49 6.98 -2.28 8.04
CA LEU A 49 6.16 -1.37 7.24
C LEU A 49 7.04 -0.67 6.20
N LEU A 50 6.52 -0.55 4.99
CA LEU A 50 7.04 0.33 3.96
C LEU A 50 5.88 1.17 3.43
N LEU A 51 5.91 2.47 3.70
CA LEU A 51 4.96 3.42 3.13
C LEU A 51 5.49 3.92 1.79
N VAL A 52 4.62 3.95 0.80
CA VAL A 52 4.95 4.38 -0.57
C VAL A 52 3.90 5.34 -1.11
N SER A 53 4.36 6.23 -1.98
CA SER A 53 3.57 7.04 -2.90
C SER A 53 4.19 6.90 -4.29
N ASP A 54 4.57 7.99 -4.97
CA ASP A 54 5.49 7.96 -6.12
C ASP A 54 6.95 7.67 -5.70
N GLN A 55 7.21 7.69 -4.41
CA GLN A 55 8.50 7.40 -3.78
C GLN A 55 8.32 6.60 -2.46
N ALA A 56 9.42 6.10 -1.91
CA ALA A 56 9.41 5.54 -0.57
C ALA A 56 9.34 6.66 0.47
N GLU A 57 8.34 6.59 1.34
CA GLU A 57 8.08 7.62 2.36
C GLU A 57 8.64 7.24 3.74
N LEU A 58 8.58 5.96 4.07
CA LEU A 58 9.05 5.44 5.36
C LEU A 58 9.31 3.94 5.28
N PHE A 59 10.40 3.50 5.89
CA PHE A 59 10.65 2.09 6.15
C PHE A 59 10.84 1.83 7.64
N LEU A 60 10.03 0.94 8.20
CA LEU A 60 10.17 0.40 9.54
C LEU A 60 10.58 -1.08 9.42
N PRO A 61 11.79 -1.47 9.86
CA PRO A 61 12.24 -2.85 9.78
C PRO A 61 11.31 -3.81 10.53
N PRO A 62 11.20 -5.08 10.07
CA PRO A 62 10.42 -6.09 10.76
C PRO A 62 10.88 -6.30 12.20
N THR A 63 10.01 -6.02 13.15
CA THR A 63 10.26 -6.09 14.59
C THR A 63 9.03 -6.68 15.30
N LYS A 64 9.24 -7.30 16.46
CA LYS A 64 8.17 -7.81 17.32
C LYS A 64 7.70 -6.75 18.31
N GLY A 65 6.53 -6.98 18.84
CA GLY A 65 6.02 -6.29 20.02
C GLY A 65 4.93 -5.27 19.71
N GLN A 66 4.03 -5.15 20.67
CA GLN A 66 2.84 -4.31 20.56
C GLN A 66 3.16 -2.81 20.31
N LYS A 67 4.22 -2.29 20.95
CA LYS A 67 4.65 -0.89 20.73
C LYS A 67 5.03 -0.62 19.28
N HIS A 68 5.67 -1.61 18.64
CA HIS A 68 6.03 -1.52 17.22
C HIS A 68 4.79 -1.54 16.32
N VAL A 69 3.82 -2.40 16.60
CA VAL A 69 2.55 -2.45 15.88
C VAL A 69 1.79 -1.12 16.00
N LEU A 70 1.72 -0.55 17.20
CA LEU A 70 1.08 0.77 17.40
C LEU A 70 1.81 1.88 16.63
N ARG A 71 3.14 1.81 16.53
CA ARG A 71 3.92 2.74 15.69
C ARG A 71 3.54 2.58 14.22
N ILE A 72 3.47 1.35 13.71
CA ILE A 72 3.03 1.07 12.34
C ILE A 72 1.68 1.74 12.06
N LEU A 73 0.70 1.53 12.92
CA LEU A 73 -0.64 2.10 12.74
C LEU A 73 -0.65 3.62 12.76
N ARG A 74 0.11 4.23 13.66
CA ARG A 74 0.25 5.69 13.72
C ARG A 74 0.82 6.25 12.42
N GLU A 75 1.85 5.63 11.87
CA GLU A 75 2.45 6.07 10.62
C GLU A 75 1.48 5.92 9.44
N VAL A 76 0.74 4.81 9.36
CA VAL A 76 -0.26 4.62 8.30
C VAL A 76 -1.38 5.66 8.39
N LEU A 77 -1.90 5.95 9.60
CA LEU A 77 -3.03 6.86 9.76
C LEU A 77 -2.66 8.34 9.58
N PHE A 78 -1.53 8.75 10.13
CA PHE A 78 -1.26 10.17 10.35
C PHE A 78 -0.05 10.72 9.59
N ARG A 79 0.76 9.87 8.95
CA ARG A 79 1.88 10.38 8.17
C ARG A 79 1.37 11.10 6.93
N PRO A 80 1.70 12.39 6.72
CA PRO A 80 1.37 13.06 5.47
C PRO A 80 2.17 12.42 4.32
N SER A 81 1.53 12.22 3.18
CA SER A 81 2.25 11.86 1.95
C SER A 81 3.03 13.08 1.46
N VAL A 82 4.28 12.87 1.08
CA VAL A 82 5.12 13.90 0.45
C VAL A 82 5.04 13.79 -1.07
N GLY A 83 4.88 12.56 -1.57
CA GLY A 83 4.73 12.28 -2.99
C GLY A 83 3.39 12.76 -3.55
N LYS A 84 3.37 13.01 -4.86
CA LYS A 84 2.20 13.53 -5.58
C LYS A 84 1.51 12.50 -6.46
N GLY A 85 2.10 11.31 -6.61
CA GLY A 85 1.59 10.25 -7.46
C GLY A 85 1.74 8.87 -6.82
N THR A 86 1.54 7.82 -7.63
CA THR A 86 1.59 6.43 -7.22
C THR A 86 2.66 5.66 -8.01
N ASN A 87 3.63 5.07 -7.31
CA ASN A 87 4.65 4.19 -7.91
C ASN A 87 4.87 2.94 -7.06
N LEU A 88 4.02 1.95 -7.25
CA LEU A 88 4.10 0.67 -6.53
C LEU A 88 5.37 -0.14 -6.87
N ASN A 89 5.98 0.10 -8.04
CA ASN A 89 7.24 -0.54 -8.43
C ASN A 89 8.36 -0.22 -7.45
N GLU A 90 8.42 1.01 -6.98
CA GLU A 90 9.43 1.44 -6.01
C GLU A 90 9.29 0.69 -4.70
N GLY A 91 8.06 0.49 -4.22
CA GLY A 91 7.78 -0.32 -3.04
C GLY A 91 8.29 -1.76 -3.17
N LEU A 92 7.96 -2.43 -4.26
CA LEU A 92 8.41 -3.80 -4.54
C LEU A 92 9.93 -3.89 -4.70
N ARG A 93 10.54 -2.91 -5.38
CA ARG A 93 11.99 -2.83 -5.56
C ARG A 93 12.72 -2.73 -4.22
N ILE A 94 12.25 -1.84 -3.35
CA ILE A 94 12.83 -1.65 -2.02
C ILE A 94 12.62 -2.89 -1.16
N ALA A 95 11.42 -3.49 -1.16
CA ALA A 95 11.16 -4.74 -0.45
C ALA A 95 12.19 -5.82 -0.83
N ASN A 96 12.45 -6.00 -2.13
CA ASN A 96 13.45 -6.94 -2.63
C ASN A 96 14.89 -6.61 -2.22
N GLN A 97 15.19 -5.36 -1.92
CA GLN A 97 16.51 -4.91 -1.46
C GLN A 97 16.70 -5.09 0.04
N VAL A 98 15.67 -4.73 0.83
CA VAL A 98 15.78 -4.72 2.29
C VAL A 98 15.52 -6.09 2.92
N MET A 99 14.69 -6.93 2.29
CA MET A 99 14.37 -8.26 2.77
C MET A 99 15.37 -9.29 2.26
N LYS A 100 16.36 -9.63 3.11
CA LYS A 100 17.44 -10.58 2.75
C LYS A 100 17.03 -12.06 2.79
N ARG A 101 15.92 -12.38 3.46
CA ARG A 101 15.38 -13.73 3.58
C ARG A 101 13.94 -13.73 3.08
N ARG A 102 13.44 -14.92 2.73
CA ARG A 102 12.05 -15.09 2.32
C ARG A 102 11.10 -14.56 3.41
N ALA A 103 10.17 -13.75 3.01
CA ALA A 103 9.17 -13.09 3.84
C ALA A 103 7.79 -13.19 3.20
N VAL A 104 6.74 -12.95 3.98
CA VAL A 104 5.41 -12.67 3.45
C VAL A 104 5.33 -11.18 3.20
N VAL A 105 5.08 -10.78 1.97
CA VAL A 105 4.98 -9.36 1.56
C VAL A 105 3.54 -9.08 1.17
N PHE A 106 2.90 -8.17 1.90
CA PHE A 106 1.59 -7.65 1.54
C PHE A 106 1.76 -6.33 0.81
N LEU A 107 1.14 -6.19 -0.36
CA LEU A 107 1.02 -4.94 -1.10
C LEU A 107 -0.43 -4.46 -1.00
N LEU A 108 -0.64 -3.38 -0.24
CA LEU A 108 -1.94 -2.82 0.08
C LEU A 108 -2.09 -1.48 -0.63
N SER A 109 -3.00 -1.38 -1.61
CA SER A 109 -3.20 -0.19 -2.45
C SER A 109 -4.61 -0.19 -3.04
N ASP A 110 -5.07 0.92 -3.59
CA ASP A 110 -6.22 0.96 -4.49
C ASP A 110 -5.84 0.54 -5.92
N PHE A 111 -4.55 0.43 -6.22
CA PHE A 111 -3.99 0.08 -7.53
C PHE A 111 -4.46 1.04 -8.64
N ILE A 112 -4.76 2.29 -8.30
CA ILE A 112 -4.98 3.34 -9.26
C ILE A 112 -3.59 3.85 -9.66
N ILE A 113 -3.13 3.43 -10.82
CA ILE A 113 -1.87 3.88 -11.41
C ILE A 113 -2.24 4.90 -12.47
N PRO A 114 -1.73 6.15 -12.39
CA PRO A 114 -2.04 7.18 -13.38
C PRO A 114 -1.69 6.69 -14.78
N GLU A 115 -2.68 6.73 -15.67
CA GLU A 115 -2.55 6.34 -17.07
C GLU A 115 -2.27 7.61 -17.89
N HIS A 116 -1.01 7.96 -18.11
CA HIS A 116 -0.64 9.09 -18.95
C HIS A 116 0.19 8.63 -20.16
N GLY A 117 -0.45 8.62 -21.34
CA GLY A 117 0.21 8.59 -22.65
C GLY A 117 0.71 7.22 -23.12
N SER A 118 1.60 7.26 -24.12
CA SER A 118 2.14 6.08 -24.83
C SER A 118 3.03 5.14 -23.98
N GLU A 119 3.24 5.44 -22.70
CA GLU A 119 4.08 4.67 -21.78
C GLU A 119 3.30 3.68 -20.89
N GLU A 120 1.96 3.68 -20.99
CA GLU A 120 1.07 2.85 -20.15
C GLU A 120 1.40 1.36 -20.21
N GLU A 121 1.51 0.81 -21.41
CA GLU A 121 1.84 -0.61 -21.62
C GLU A 121 3.23 -0.95 -21.08
N SER A 122 4.17 -0.04 -21.22
CA SER A 122 5.53 -0.17 -20.70
C SER A 122 5.54 -0.18 -19.17
N ASN A 123 4.84 0.74 -18.52
CA ASN A 123 4.74 0.84 -17.07
C ASN A 123 4.03 -0.38 -16.47
N ARG A 124 2.96 -0.84 -17.11
CA ARG A 124 2.25 -2.06 -16.71
C ARG A 124 3.16 -3.29 -16.81
N LYS A 125 3.93 -3.42 -17.87
CA LYS A 125 4.88 -4.52 -18.04
C LYS A 125 5.96 -4.50 -16.95
N ILE A 126 6.54 -3.33 -16.66
CA ILE A 126 7.53 -3.15 -15.60
C ILE A 126 6.94 -3.57 -14.25
N PHE A 127 5.69 -3.19 -13.96
CA PHE A 127 5.03 -3.58 -12.72
C PHE A 127 4.85 -5.10 -12.61
N LEU A 128 4.37 -5.76 -13.67
CA LEU A 128 4.19 -7.21 -13.69
C LEU A 128 5.52 -7.95 -13.54
N ASP A 129 6.58 -7.48 -14.19
CA ASP A 129 7.93 -8.05 -14.09
C ASP A 129 8.47 -7.89 -12.67
N GLN A 130 8.23 -6.74 -12.02
CA GLN A 130 8.62 -6.49 -10.64
C GLN A 130 7.85 -7.39 -9.65
N MET A 131 6.54 -7.57 -9.86
CA MET A 131 5.73 -8.52 -9.09
C MET A 131 6.24 -9.96 -9.24
N ALA A 132 6.54 -10.38 -10.46
CA ALA A 132 7.10 -11.71 -10.74
C ALA A 132 8.46 -11.90 -10.06
N SER A 133 9.31 -10.88 -10.06
CA SER A 133 10.60 -10.89 -9.35
C SER A 133 10.41 -11.02 -7.84
N THR A 134 9.46 -10.28 -7.28
CA THR A 134 9.14 -10.34 -5.84
C THR A 134 8.59 -11.70 -5.44
N ARG A 135 7.68 -12.28 -6.23
CA ARG A 135 7.14 -13.63 -5.99
C ARG A 135 8.19 -14.73 -5.99
N ARG A 136 9.27 -14.59 -6.75
CA ARG A 136 10.38 -15.56 -6.71
C ARG A 136 11.15 -15.53 -5.40
N LYS A 137 11.21 -14.37 -4.73
CA LYS A 137 11.99 -14.16 -3.50
C LYS A 137 11.12 -14.29 -2.23
N HIS A 138 9.87 -13.91 -2.32
CA HIS A 138 8.95 -13.75 -1.20
C HIS A 138 7.57 -14.31 -1.53
N ASP A 139 6.72 -14.50 -0.52
CA ASP A 139 5.31 -14.81 -0.70
C ASP A 139 4.55 -13.49 -0.83
N LEU A 140 4.24 -13.07 -2.07
CA LEU A 140 3.58 -11.80 -2.36
C LEU A 140 2.06 -11.96 -2.36
N ILE A 141 1.38 -11.12 -1.58
CA ILE A 141 -0.08 -11.02 -1.48
C ILE A 141 -0.47 -9.58 -1.78
N CYS A 142 -1.30 -9.37 -2.80
CA CYS A 142 -1.84 -8.06 -3.15
C CYS A 142 -3.27 -7.94 -2.64
N ALA A 143 -3.57 -6.89 -1.90
CA ALA A 143 -4.91 -6.57 -1.43
C ALA A 143 -5.34 -5.20 -1.97
N ARG A 144 -6.40 -5.20 -2.78
CA ARG A 144 -6.97 -3.99 -3.35
C ARG A 144 -8.04 -3.42 -2.43
N ILE A 145 -7.92 -2.14 -2.11
CA ILE A 145 -8.96 -1.33 -1.49
C ILE A 145 -9.63 -0.49 -2.59
N TYR A 146 -10.92 -0.47 -2.62
CA TYR A 146 -11.70 0.35 -3.55
C TYR A 146 -12.89 0.99 -2.85
N ASP A 147 -13.33 2.12 -3.35
CA ASP A 147 -14.58 2.74 -2.94
C ASP A 147 -15.71 2.25 -3.86
N PRO A 148 -16.89 1.86 -3.33
CA PRO A 148 -18.04 1.45 -4.15
C PRO A 148 -18.43 2.47 -5.23
N VAL A 149 -18.27 3.78 -4.96
CA VAL A 149 -18.58 4.86 -5.91
C VAL A 149 -17.64 4.86 -7.13
N GLU A 150 -16.44 4.31 -7.01
CA GLU A 150 -15.53 4.12 -8.16
C GLU A 150 -16.07 3.09 -9.18
N ARG A 151 -17.00 2.24 -8.77
CA ARG A 151 -17.63 1.22 -9.64
C ARG A 151 -18.97 1.66 -10.19
N GLU A 152 -19.74 2.39 -9.41
CA GLU A 152 -21.09 2.83 -9.76
C GLU A 152 -21.23 4.28 -9.34
N LEU A 153 -21.20 5.19 -10.34
CA LEU A 153 -21.50 6.61 -10.08
C LEU A 153 -22.96 6.71 -9.59
N PRO A 154 -23.20 7.27 -8.40
CA PRO A 154 -24.56 7.49 -7.93
C PRO A 154 -25.25 8.51 -8.82
N ASP A 155 -26.55 8.35 -9.03
CA ASP A 155 -27.38 9.30 -9.79
C ASP A 155 -27.65 10.56 -8.93
N VAL A 156 -26.63 11.40 -8.80
CA VAL A 156 -26.64 12.61 -7.96
C VAL A 156 -26.68 13.92 -8.76
N GLY A 157 -26.87 13.83 -10.09
CA GLY A 157 -26.89 14.99 -10.99
C GLY A 157 -25.48 15.50 -11.34
N LEU A 158 -25.32 16.82 -11.44
CA LEU A 158 -24.00 17.42 -11.74
C LEU A 158 -23.09 17.35 -10.51
N VAL A 159 -21.94 16.73 -10.67
CA VAL A 159 -20.88 16.62 -9.66
C VAL A 159 -19.62 17.28 -10.20
N GLU A 160 -19.05 18.17 -9.42
CA GLU A 160 -17.70 18.68 -9.67
C GLU A 160 -16.71 17.65 -9.17
N MET A 161 -15.84 17.18 -10.03
CA MET A 161 -14.83 16.18 -9.72
C MET A 161 -13.44 16.79 -9.87
N GLU A 162 -12.61 16.59 -8.89
CA GLU A 162 -11.20 16.98 -8.89
C GLU A 162 -10.34 15.71 -8.94
N ASP A 163 -9.35 15.70 -9.81
CA ASP A 163 -8.37 14.62 -9.87
C ASP A 163 -7.40 14.74 -8.67
N PRO A 164 -7.38 13.74 -7.77
CA PRO A 164 -6.56 13.79 -6.56
C PRO A 164 -5.04 13.79 -6.83
N GLU A 165 -4.61 13.38 -8.02
CA GLU A 165 -3.19 13.31 -8.40
C GLU A 165 -2.72 14.61 -9.09
N SER A 166 -3.56 15.21 -9.92
CA SER A 166 -3.23 16.45 -10.66
C SER A 166 -3.75 17.72 -9.99
N GLY A 167 -4.83 17.63 -9.21
CA GLY A 167 -5.52 18.76 -8.60
C GLY A 167 -6.34 19.60 -9.61
N GLU A 168 -6.66 19.01 -10.79
CA GLU A 168 -7.51 19.61 -11.83
C GLU A 168 -8.93 19.04 -11.80
#